data_daadb75baf7efeae78dae8477853159d
#
_entry.id   daadb75baf7efeae78dae8477853159d
#
_cell.length_a   1.000
_cell.length_b   1.000
_cell.length_c   1.000
_cell.angle_alpha   90.00
_cell.angle_beta   90.00
_cell.angle_gamma   90.00
#
_symmetry.space_group_name_H-M   'P 1'
#
loop_
_entity.id
_entity.type
_entity.pdbx_description
1 polymer ?
#
loop_
_entity_poly.entity_id
_entity_poly.type
_entity_poly.pdbx_seq_one_letter_code
_entity_poly.pdbx_strand_id
1 'polypeptide(L)'
;MTRIYEFQEAKSVAVCGDIHGKFDELVYRMTTLCGMTDTVVIVAGDCGFGFHKRDYYDQVYNRVLPKLEKSNCWVVFVRGNHDNPAYFDGETVSGKRWMAVDDYSLVVTPCGNILCVGGATSVDRYNRESYRPLFHLGKNEGVLYRKPIGYIEEPVSMDPADWWPMETPYFDESAMESIHHAGRSVQAVVTHIGPSMCEDVMPPTWIDYLVENDPTLPADMRRDRETMDALLARLRRDCHPVRHWLYGHYHHSWQSDINGIGYTMLREMEMKELR
;
A
#
# COMPACT_ATOMS: atom_id res chain seq x y z
N MET A 1 18.22 -0.67 1.04
CA MET A 1 18.37 -2.06 1.55
C MET A 1 17.01 -2.53 2.00
N THR A 2 16.51 -3.64 1.48
CA THR A 2 15.19 -4.20 1.83
C THR A 2 15.09 -4.52 3.31
N ARG A 3 14.03 -4.06 3.98
CA ARG A 3 13.74 -4.45 5.36
C ARG A 3 12.96 -5.75 5.41
N ILE A 4 13.25 -6.57 6.42
CA ILE A 4 12.61 -7.87 6.63
C ILE A 4 11.93 -7.85 7.99
N TYR A 5 10.61 -8.08 7.98
CA TYR A 5 9.78 -8.17 9.18
C TYR A 5 9.36 -9.62 9.40
N GLU A 6 9.86 -10.24 10.48
CA GLU A 6 9.64 -11.67 10.74
C GLU A 6 8.55 -11.89 11.80
N PHE A 7 7.57 -12.73 11.48
CA PHE A 7 6.44 -13.10 12.34
C PHE A 7 6.40 -14.61 12.51
N GLN A 8 7.36 -15.16 13.23
CA GLN A 8 7.57 -16.62 13.38
C GLN A 8 6.41 -17.32 14.12
N GLU A 9 5.64 -16.58 14.94
CA GLU A 9 4.50 -17.12 15.69
C GLU A 9 3.18 -17.07 14.90
N ALA A 10 3.19 -16.45 13.72
CA ALA A 10 1.98 -16.34 12.90
C ALA A 10 1.62 -17.70 12.28
N LYS A 11 0.35 -18.07 12.33
CA LYS A 11 -0.21 -19.29 11.73
C LYS A 11 -1.02 -19.01 10.47
N SER A 12 -1.38 -17.76 10.26
CA SER A 12 -2.11 -17.31 9.07
C SER A 12 -1.74 -15.88 8.70
N VAL A 13 -2.01 -15.55 7.44
CA VAL A 13 -1.89 -14.20 6.90
C VAL A 13 -3.20 -13.83 6.24
N ALA A 14 -3.67 -12.62 6.49
CA ALA A 14 -4.79 -12.05 5.76
C ALA A 14 -4.40 -10.66 5.21
N VAL A 15 -5.04 -10.26 4.13
CA VAL A 15 -4.89 -8.92 3.56
C VAL A 15 -6.22 -8.20 3.68
N CYS A 16 -6.17 -6.95 4.12
CA CYS A 16 -7.32 -6.04 4.22
C CYS A 16 -7.18 -4.95 3.16
N GLY A 17 -8.26 -4.59 2.50
CA GLY A 17 -8.31 -3.39 1.67
C GLY A 17 -8.23 -2.11 2.53
N ASP A 18 -8.45 -0.99 1.88
CA ASP A 18 -8.38 0.37 2.42
C ASP A 18 -9.14 0.53 3.73
N ILE A 19 -8.57 1.25 4.69
CA ILE A 19 -9.23 1.45 6.00
C ILE A 19 -9.51 2.92 6.34
N HIS A 20 -8.89 3.86 5.64
CA HIS A 20 -9.11 5.31 5.78
C HIS A 20 -9.21 5.79 7.23
N GLY A 21 -8.24 5.40 8.07
CA GLY A 21 -8.16 5.80 9.48
C GLY A 21 -9.09 5.02 10.43
N LYS A 22 -9.84 4.01 9.95
CA LYS A 22 -10.75 3.19 10.77
C LYS A 22 -10.02 2.11 11.57
N PHE A 23 -8.94 2.46 12.23
CA PHE A 23 -8.04 1.54 12.94
C PHE A 23 -8.75 0.72 14.03
N ASP A 24 -9.60 1.33 14.84
CA ASP A 24 -10.36 0.63 15.88
C ASP A 24 -11.32 -0.38 15.29
N GLU A 25 -11.97 -0.03 14.17
CA GLU A 25 -12.87 -0.91 13.45
C GLU A 25 -12.12 -2.09 12.83
N LEU A 26 -10.94 -1.86 12.24
CA LEU A 26 -10.07 -2.92 11.73
C LEU A 26 -9.80 -3.96 12.83
N VAL A 27 -9.29 -3.52 13.97
CA VAL A 27 -8.94 -4.43 15.07
C VAL A 27 -10.18 -5.12 15.65
N TYR A 28 -11.32 -4.42 15.73
CA TYR A 28 -12.60 -5.03 16.13
C TYR A 28 -13.03 -6.12 15.14
N ARG A 29 -12.98 -5.85 13.84
CA ARG A 29 -13.31 -6.85 12.81
C ARG A 29 -12.39 -8.07 12.88
N MET A 30 -11.08 -7.86 12.96
CA MET A 30 -10.11 -8.94 13.09
C MET A 30 -10.39 -9.82 14.31
N THR A 31 -10.40 -9.21 15.48
CA THR A 31 -10.35 -9.95 16.76
C THR A 31 -11.71 -10.38 17.28
N THR A 32 -12.79 -9.67 16.92
CA THR A 32 -14.14 -9.90 17.44
C THR A 32 -15.09 -10.49 16.42
N LEU A 33 -15.18 -9.90 15.22
CA LEU A 33 -16.11 -10.40 14.21
C LEU A 33 -15.57 -11.65 13.50
N CYS A 34 -14.30 -11.63 13.09
CA CYS A 34 -13.67 -12.76 12.40
C CYS A 34 -13.02 -13.76 13.37
N GLY A 35 -12.83 -13.39 14.65
CA GLY A 35 -12.20 -14.25 15.64
C GLY A 35 -10.79 -14.69 15.30
N MET A 36 -10.02 -13.84 14.60
CA MET A 36 -8.66 -14.14 14.17
C MET A 36 -7.73 -14.30 15.36
N THR A 37 -6.87 -15.30 15.31
CA THR A 37 -5.79 -15.55 16.27
C THR A 37 -4.51 -15.92 15.51
N ASP A 38 -3.36 -15.61 16.10
CA ASP A 38 -2.05 -15.93 15.53
C ASP A 38 -1.91 -15.46 14.05
N THR A 39 -2.51 -14.31 13.71
CA THR A 39 -2.66 -13.84 12.33
C THR A 39 -1.91 -12.53 12.11
N VAL A 40 -1.16 -12.43 11.01
CA VAL A 40 -0.70 -11.16 10.46
C VAL A 40 -1.74 -10.64 9.48
N VAL A 41 -2.25 -9.43 9.70
CA VAL A 41 -3.12 -8.73 8.75
C VAL A 41 -2.32 -7.62 8.08
N ILE A 42 -2.25 -7.64 6.74
CA ILE A 42 -1.58 -6.62 5.95
C ILE A 42 -2.65 -5.71 5.33
N VAL A 43 -2.59 -4.41 5.60
CA VAL A 43 -3.49 -3.42 4.99
C VAL A 43 -2.88 -2.98 3.67
N ALA A 44 -3.62 -3.10 2.58
CA ALA A 44 -3.16 -2.88 1.20
C ALA A 44 -3.24 -1.40 0.78
N GLY A 45 -2.79 -0.49 1.63
CA GLY A 45 -2.76 0.95 1.40
C GLY A 45 -3.97 1.69 1.96
N ASP A 46 -3.95 3.00 1.82
CA ASP A 46 -4.96 3.95 2.32
C ASP A 46 -5.33 3.68 3.78
N CYS A 47 -4.27 3.61 4.59
CA CYS A 47 -4.38 3.32 6.01
C CYS A 47 -4.93 4.51 6.79
N GLY A 48 -4.65 5.75 6.34
CA GLY A 48 -5.05 7.00 6.97
C GLY A 48 -3.97 7.60 7.87
N PHE A 49 -2.70 7.21 7.67
CA PHE A 49 -1.57 7.87 8.32
C PHE A 49 -1.31 9.23 7.67
N GLY A 50 -1.37 10.28 8.47
CA GLY A 50 -1.24 11.68 8.04
C GLY A 50 -2.54 12.48 8.15
N PHE A 51 -3.72 11.86 8.32
CA PHE A 51 -4.99 12.56 8.53
C PHE A 51 -5.04 13.32 9.88
N HIS A 52 -4.24 12.88 10.83
CA HIS A 52 -4.18 13.44 12.17
C HIS A 52 -2.73 13.69 12.58
N LYS A 53 -2.54 14.45 13.66
CA LYS A 53 -1.23 14.63 14.29
C LYS A 53 -0.69 13.31 14.82
N ARG A 54 0.62 13.19 14.90
CA ARG A 54 1.32 11.96 15.26
C ARG A 54 0.84 11.31 16.56
N ASP A 55 0.63 12.11 17.61
CA ASP A 55 0.18 11.61 18.92
C ASP A 55 -1.19 10.92 18.89
N TYR A 56 -2.03 11.21 17.88
CA TYR A 56 -3.28 10.48 17.66
C TYR A 56 -3.02 8.99 17.40
N TYR A 57 -2.03 8.66 16.58
CA TYR A 57 -1.72 7.26 16.22
C TYR A 57 -1.16 6.48 17.41
N ASP A 58 -0.37 7.13 18.28
CA ASP A 58 0.10 6.53 19.54
C ASP A 58 -1.07 6.22 20.47
N GLN A 59 -2.06 7.12 20.56
CA GLN A 59 -3.27 6.89 21.35
C GLN A 59 -4.11 5.75 20.80
N VAL A 60 -4.29 5.69 19.48
CA VAL A 60 -4.99 4.57 18.80
C VAL A 60 -4.25 3.25 19.09
N TYR A 61 -2.94 3.21 18.87
CA TYR A 61 -2.13 2.02 19.13
C TYR A 61 -2.29 1.50 20.56
N ASN A 62 -2.12 2.38 21.54
CA ASN A 62 -2.27 2.02 22.96
C ASN A 62 -3.67 1.48 23.30
N ARG A 63 -4.70 1.99 22.64
CA ARG A 63 -6.08 1.55 22.82
C ARG A 63 -6.35 0.16 22.22
N VAL A 64 -5.78 -0.16 21.06
CA VAL A 64 -6.02 -1.44 20.36
C VAL A 64 -5.04 -2.54 20.75
N LEU A 65 -3.84 -2.20 21.26
CA LEU A 65 -2.78 -3.12 21.59
C LEU A 65 -3.23 -4.30 22.49
N PRO A 66 -4.03 -4.10 23.58
CA PRO A 66 -4.46 -5.23 24.41
C PRO A 66 -5.28 -6.28 23.65
N LYS A 67 -6.05 -5.86 22.63
CA LYS A 67 -6.83 -6.79 21.79
C LYS A 67 -5.91 -7.58 20.86
N LEU A 68 -4.93 -6.91 20.23
CA LEU A 68 -3.95 -7.55 19.38
C LEU A 68 -3.07 -8.55 20.14
N GLU A 69 -2.64 -8.19 21.36
CA GLU A 69 -1.88 -9.10 22.20
C GLU A 69 -2.69 -10.32 22.65
N LYS A 70 -3.94 -10.10 23.09
CA LYS A 70 -4.83 -11.20 23.49
C LYS A 70 -5.10 -12.20 22.38
N SER A 71 -5.24 -11.73 21.15
CA SER A 71 -5.49 -12.58 19.97
C SER A 71 -4.20 -13.09 19.33
N ASN A 72 -3.04 -12.66 19.80
CA ASN A 72 -1.73 -12.90 19.17
C ASN A 72 -1.72 -12.48 17.68
N CYS A 73 -2.30 -11.30 17.37
CA CYS A 73 -2.36 -10.77 16.01
C CYS A 73 -1.42 -9.58 15.82
N TRP A 74 -1.05 -9.34 14.56
CA TRP A 74 -0.23 -8.22 14.12
C TRP A 74 -0.91 -7.50 12.96
N VAL A 75 -0.66 -6.19 12.85
CA VAL A 75 -1.10 -5.39 11.71
C VAL A 75 0.12 -4.77 11.05
N VAL A 76 0.23 -4.95 9.75
CA VAL A 76 1.25 -4.36 8.88
C VAL A 76 0.56 -3.43 7.90
N PHE A 77 1.03 -2.21 7.78
CA PHE A 77 0.46 -1.21 6.89
C PHE A 77 1.37 -0.98 5.71
N VAL A 78 0.84 -1.12 4.50
CA VAL A 78 1.44 -0.71 3.24
C VAL A 78 0.93 0.67 2.90
N ARG A 79 1.73 1.51 2.29
CA ARG A 79 1.38 2.88 1.94
C ARG A 79 0.35 2.93 0.79
N GLY A 80 -0.72 3.71 0.96
CA GLY A 80 -1.61 4.12 -0.14
C GLY A 80 -1.30 5.53 -0.66
N ASN A 81 -2.18 6.05 -1.51
CA ASN A 81 -2.07 7.43 -2.01
C ASN A 81 -2.58 8.46 -1.00
N HIS A 82 -3.48 8.08 -0.10
CA HIS A 82 -3.97 8.89 1.01
C HIS A 82 -3.13 8.78 2.29
N ASP A 83 -1.93 8.24 2.20
CA ASP A 83 -1.03 8.09 3.35
C ASP A 83 0.18 9.03 3.22
N ASN A 84 0.53 9.69 4.30
CA ASN A 84 1.75 10.48 4.35
C ASN A 84 2.98 9.55 4.30
N PRO A 85 3.83 9.64 3.27
CA PRO A 85 5.00 8.77 3.12
C PRO A 85 5.97 8.79 4.31
N ALA A 86 6.00 9.89 5.08
CA ALA A 86 6.87 10.01 6.24
C ALA A 86 6.55 9.04 7.40
N TYR A 87 5.38 8.40 7.38
CA TYR A 87 5.05 7.35 8.36
C TYR A 87 5.52 5.96 7.94
N PHE A 88 5.92 5.79 6.66
CA PHE A 88 6.29 4.51 6.05
C PHE A 88 7.80 4.37 5.83
N ASP A 89 8.56 4.78 6.84
CA ASP A 89 10.03 4.68 6.88
C ASP A 89 10.53 3.43 7.65
N GLY A 90 9.60 2.60 8.13
CA GLY A 90 9.86 1.42 8.94
C GLY A 90 10.31 1.71 10.37
N GLU A 91 10.27 2.99 10.81
CA GLU A 91 10.70 3.44 12.14
C GLU A 91 9.64 4.29 12.85
N THR A 92 9.02 5.22 12.13
CA THR A 92 8.05 6.17 12.67
C THR A 92 6.82 5.49 13.26
N VAL A 93 6.31 4.44 12.60
CA VAL A 93 5.24 3.57 13.12
C VAL A 93 5.81 2.16 13.27
N SER A 94 6.41 1.88 14.42
CA SER A 94 7.14 0.65 14.70
C SER A 94 6.81 0.10 16.09
N GLY A 95 5.55 -0.31 16.26
CA GLY A 95 5.08 -0.94 17.50
C GLY A 95 5.19 -2.46 17.45
N LYS A 96 5.16 -3.12 18.62
CA LYS A 96 5.28 -4.58 18.76
C LYS A 96 4.24 -5.35 17.94
N ARG A 97 3.05 -4.83 17.76
CA ARG A 97 1.90 -5.50 17.12
C ARG A 97 1.34 -4.75 15.91
N TRP A 98 1.97 -3.64 15.55
CA TRP A 98 1.46 -2.73 14.53
C TRP A 98 2.63 -1.92 13.95
N MET A 99 2.80 -1.95 12.64
CA MET A 99 3.90 -1.27 11.96
C MET A 99 3.55 -0.85 10.54
N ALA A 100 4.00 0.35 10.16
CA ALA A 100 4.00 0.81 8.78
C ALA A 100 5.36 0.45 8.15
N VAL A 101 5.31 -0.27 7.04
CA VAL A 101 6.52 -0.75 6.38
C VAL A 101 6.89 0.14 5.20
N ASP A 102 8.17 0.29 4.97
CA ASP A 102 8.71 0.95 3.79
C ASP A 102 8.45 0.12 2.52
N ASP A 103 8.43 0.78 1.38
CA ASP A 103 8.26 0.11 0.09
C ASP A 103 9.38 -0.93 -0.13
N TYR A 104 9.05 -2.04 -0.78
CA TYR A 104 9.93 -3.19 -0.99
C TYR A 104 10.33 -3.94 0.28
N SER A 105 9.55 -3.85 1.34
CA SER A 105 9.71 -4.68 2.53
C SER A 105 9.22 -6.10 2.33
N LEU A 106 9.88 -7.06 3.00
CA LEU A 106 9.43 -8.45 3.09
C LEU A 106 8.79 -8.73 4.45
N VAL A 107 7.54 -9.14 4.44
CA VAL A 107 6.84 -9.75 5.57
C VAL A 107 7.04 -11.25 5.49
N VAL A 108 7.74 -11.81 6.47
CA VAL A 108 8.15 -13.21 6.51
C VAL A 108 7.37 -13.93 7.59
N THR A 109 6.64 -14.98 7.19
CA THR A 109 5.85 -15.82 8.08
C THR A 109 6.07 -17.29 7.76
N PRO A 110 5.68 -18.23 8.63
CA PRO A 110 5.68 -19.66 8.30
C PRO A 110 4.77 -20.02 7.11
N CYS A 111 3.78 -19.17 6.78
CA CYS A 111 2.87 -19.37 5.67
C CYS A 111 3.45 -18.91 4.32
N GLY A 112 4.53 -18.14 4.32
CA GLY A 112 5.20 -17.62 3.13
C GLY A 112 5.75 -16.21 3.32
N ASN A 113 6.48 -15.74 2.32
CA ASN A 113 7.05 -14.40 2.29
C ASN A 113 6.22 -13.51 1.37
N ILE A 114 5.88 -12.34 1.86
CA ILE A 114 5.01 -11.38 1.18
C ILE A 114 5.83 -10.12 0.90
N LEU A 115 5.91 -9.72 -0.36
CA LEU A 115 6.50 -8.44 -0.76
C LEU A 115 5.44 -7.34 -0.67
N CYS A 116 5.81 -6.24 -0.01
CA CYS A 116 4.95 -5.07 0.18
C CYS A 116 5.51 -3.88 -0.59
N VAL A 117 4.68 -3.28 -1.48
CA VAL A 117 5.03 -2.06 -2.24
C VAL A 117 3.81 -1.16 -2.31
N GLY A 118 3.94 0.07 -1.82
CA GLY A 118 2.83 1.01 -1.71
C GLY A 118 2.72 2.00 -2.86
N GLY A 119 1.67 2.83 -2.77
CA GLY A 119 1.43 3.98 -3.62
C GLY A 119 0.49 3.76 -4.80
N ALA A 120 -0.18 4.84 -5.15
CA ALA A 120 -1.00 4.99 -6.34
C ALA A 120 -1.20 6.48 -6.65
N THR A 121 -1.68 6.82 -7.83
CA THR A 121 -2.10 8.17 -8.18
C THR A 121 -3.52 8.43 -7.68
N SER A 122 -3.72 9.48 -6.87
CA SER A 122 -5.06 9.95 -6.47
C SER A 122 -5.82 10.47 -7.70
N VAL A 123 -6.97 9.86 -7.98
CA VAL A 123 -7.79 10.24 -9.14
C VAL A 123 -8.42 11.63 -8.99
N ASP A 124 -8.65 12.05 -7.77
CA ASP A 124 -9.28 13.33 -7.41
C ASP A 124 -8.29 14.40 -6.91
N ARG A 125 -6.99 14.20 -7.09
CA ARG A 125 -5.91 15.08 -6.62
C ARG A 125 -6.08 16.54 -7.05
N TYR A 126 -6.69 16.78 -8.22
CA TYR A 126 -6.99 18.13 -8.66
C TYR A 126 -7.87 18.92 -7.67
N ASN A 127 -8.76 18.23 -6.98
CA ASN A 127 -9.64 18.81 -5.97
C ASN A 127 -8.94 19.03 -4.62
N ARG A 128 -7.75 18.45 -4.43
CA ARG A 128 -6.99 18.59 -3.19
C ARG A 128 -6.29 19.93 -3.14
N GLU A 129 -6.40 20.60 -2.00
CA GLU A 129 -5.86 21.95 -1.80
C GLU A 129 -4.33 21.99 -1.96
N SER A 130 -3.66 20.96 -1.51
CA SER A 130 -2.21 20.76 -1.64
C SER A 130 -1.73 20.59 -3.09
N TYR A 131 -2.56 20.04 -3.96
CA TYR A 131 -2.23 19.79 -5.36
C TYR A 131 -2.44 20.99 -6.25
N ARG A 132 -3.49 21.79 -6.01
CA ARG A 132 -3.88 22.92 -6.87
C ARG A 132 -2.74 23.88 -7.22
N PRO A 133 -1.91 24.35 -6.26
CA PRO A 133 -0.78 25.21 -6.58
C PRO A 133 0.26 24.55 -7.47
N LEU A 134 0.58 23.27 -7.22
CA LEU A 134 1.54 22.51 -8.00
C LEU A 134 1.06 22.25 -9.42
N PHE A 135 -0.22 21.96 -9.60
CA PHE A 135 -0.84 21.77 -10.90
C PHE A 135 -0.81 23.04 -11.75
N HIS A 136 -1.11 24.19 -11.16
CA HIS A 136 -1.08 25.47 -11.87
C HIS A 136 0.33 25.89 -12.28
N LEU A 137 1.32 25.67 -11.42
CA LEU A 137 2.74 25.89 -11.75
C LEU A 137 3.20 24.98 -12.89
N GLY A 138 2.84 23.70 -12.85
CA GLY A 138 3.19 22.75 -13.91
C GLY A 138 2.56 23.05 -15.26
N LYS A 139 1.34 23.60 -15.32
CA LYS A 139 0.70 24.03 -16.57
C LYS A 139 1.44 25.17 -17.25
N ASN A 140 1.96 26.11 -16.49
CA ASN A 140 2.65 27.29 -17.03
C ASN A 140 4.05 26.98 -17.52
N GLU A 141 4.72 25.96 -17.00
CA GLU A 141 6.10 25.61 -17.31
C GLU A 141 6.24 24.32 -18.12
N GLY A 142 5.15 23.65 -18.45
CA GLY A 142 5.16 22.41 -19.25
C GLY A 142 5.73 21.18 -18.55
N VAL A 143 5.99 21.24 -17.24
CA VAL A 143 6.54 20.12 -16.48
C VAL A 143 5.87 19.99 -15.15
N LEU A 144 5.16 18.88 -14.96
CA LEU A 144 4.71 18.44 -13.64
C LEU A 144 5.81 17.64 -12.98
N TYR A 145 6.34 18.18 -11.92
CA TYR A 145 7.41 17.51 -11.19
C TYR A 145 6.84 16.53 -10.19
N ARG A 146 6.80 15.27 -10.57
CA ARG A 146 6.68 14.16 -9.64
C ARG A 146 8.04 13.52 -9.50
N LYS A 147 8.73 13.83 -8.43
CA LYS A 147 9.89 13.06 -8.05
C LYS A 147 9.42 11.74 -7.45
N PRO A 148 9.93 10.59 -7.87
CA PRO A 148 9.76 9.34 -7.15
C PRO A 148 10.21 9.52 -5.69
N ILE A 149 9.60 8.79 -4.76
CA ILE A 149 9.86 8.90 -3.32
C ILE A 149 11.36 8.80 -2.99
N GLY A 150 12.12 8.00 -3.74
CA GLY A 150 13.58 7.88 -3.58
C GLY A 150 14.40 9.14 -3.89
N TYR A 151 13.78 10.22 -4.35
CA TYR A 151 14.46 11.49 -4.73
C TYR A 151 14.00 12.68 -3.90
N ILE A 152 13.50 12.44 -2.69
CA ILE A 152 13.09 13.52 -1.79
C ILE A 152 14.34 14.21 -1.26
N GLU A 153 14.55 15.46 -1.65
CA GLU A 153 15.61 16.32 -1.13
C GLU A 153 15.19 17.02 0.17
N GLU A 154 13.88 17.13 0.41
CA GLU A 154 13.32 17.80 1.59
C GLU A 154 12.44 16.84 2.40
N PRO A 155 12.45 16.93 3.73
CA PRO A 155 11.59 16.11 4.57
C PRO A 155 10.13 16.42 4.30
N VAL A 156 9.32 15.37 4.20
CA VAL A 156 7.86 15.49 4.06
C VAL A 156 7.28 16.07 5.36
N SER A 157 6.43 17.10 5.25
CA SER A 157 5.75 17.65 6.42
C SER A 157 4.92 16.59 7.13
N MET A 158 4.96 16.60 8.47
CA MET A 158 4.14 15.76 9.35
C MET A 158 2.83 16.45 9.75
N ASP A 159 2.54 17.63 9.19
CA ASP A 159 1.26 18.30 9.42
C ASP A 159 0.11 17.50 8.79
N PRO A 160 -1.05 17.47 9.44
CA PRO A 160 -2.21 16.76 8.91
C PRO A 160 -2.61 17.24 7.52
N ALA A 161 -2.76 16.28 6.60
CA ALA A 161 -3.22 16.49 5.24
C ALA A 161 -3.92 15.22 4.73
N ASP A 162 -4.48 15.28 3.55
CA ASP A 162 -5.17 14.16 2.90
C ASP A 162 -4.57 13.80 1.54
N TRP A 163 -3.47 14.46 1.15
CA TRP A 163 -2.74 14.22 -0.08
C TRP A 163 -1.27 14.68 0.02
N TRP A 164 -0.38 13.95 -0.62
CA TRP A 164 1.05 14.24 -0.71
C TRP A 164 1.57 14.01 -2.13
N PRO A 165 2.44 14.88 -2.67
CA PRO A 165 2.91 14.79 -4.06
C PRO A 165 3.71 13.53 -4.39
N MET A 166 4.14 12.78 -3.40
CA MET A 166 4.91 11.53 -3.55
C MET A 166 4.06 10.28 -3.34
N GLU A 167 2.81 10.36 -3.72
CA GLU A 167 1.82 9.30 -3.57
C GLU A 167 2.08 8.08 -4.47
N THR A 168 2.72 8.29 -5.63
CA THR A 168 2.86 7.28 -6.69
C THR A 168 3.84 6.17 -6.32
N PRO A 169 3.66 4.95 -6.82
CA PRO A 169 4.67 3.90 -6.73
C PRO A 169 5.86 4.19 -7.65
N TYR A 170 6.99 3.62 -7.35
CA TYR A 170 8.16 3.65 -8.23
C TYR A 170 8.83 2.27 -8.25
N PHE A 171 9.50 1.95 -9.38
CA PHE A 171 10.25 0.71 -9.49
C PHE A 171 11.67 0.91 -8.95
N ASP A 172 12.05 0.12 -7.94
CA ASP A 172 13.38 0.14 -7.33
C ASP A 172 14.17 -1.14 -7.66
N GLU A 173 15.01 -1.05 -8.68
CA GLU A 173 15.89 -2.14 -9.09
C GLU A 173 16.85 -2.56 -7.96
N SER A 174 17.34 -1.60 -7.16
CA SER A 174 18.29 -1.92 -6.08
C SER A 174 17.65 -2.64 -4.91
N ALA A 175 16.39 -2.32 -4.60
CA ALA A 175 15.61 -3.04 -3.61
C ALA A 175 15.33 -4.48 -4.09
N MET A 176 14.93 -4.65 -5.36
CA MET A 176 14.71 -5.98 -5.93
C MET A 176 15.99 -6.82 -5.94
N GLU A 177 17.15 -6.22 -6.26
CA GLU A 177 18.44 -6.89 -6.15
C GLU A 177 18.74 -7.32 -4.70
N SER A 178 18.42 -6.48 -3.72
CA SER A 178 18.58 -6.81 -2.30
C SER A 178 17.69 -7.98 -1.89
N ILE A 179 16.45 -8.07 -2.40
CA ILE A 179 15.53 -9.20 -2.18
C ILE A 179 16.10 -10.48 -2.77
N HIS A 180 16.60 -10.42 -4.00
CA HIS A 180 17.23 -11.55 -4.68
C HIS A 180 18.44 -12.07 -3.90
N HIS A 181 19.33 -11.19 -3.45
CA HIS A 181 20.49 -11.53 -2.65
C HIS A 181 20.16 -12.05 -1.24
N ALA A 182 19.01 -11.67 -0.67
CA ALA A 182 18.55 -12.21 0.60
C ALA A 182 18.21 -13.70 0.52
N GLY A 183 18.14 -14.30 -0.68
CA GLY A 183 17.87 -15.72 -0.89
C GLY A 183 16.46 -16.16 -0.45
N ARG A 184 15.55 -15.22 -0.29
CA ARG A 184 14.16 -15.49 0.12
C ARG A 184 13.24 -15.47 -1.08
N SER A 185 12.46 -16.51 -1.28
CA SER A 185 11.44 -16.58 -2.32
C SER A 185 10.20 -15.76 -1.90
N VAL A 186 9.55 -15.08 -2.86
CA VAL A 186 8.31 -14.33 -2.66
C VAL A 186 7.13 -15.17 -3.16
N GLN A 187 6.16 -15.47 -2.27
CA GLN A 187 4.95 -16.24 -2.59
C GLN A 187 3.74 -15.36 -2.84
N ALA A 188 3.69 -14.19 -2.21
CA ALA A 188 2.60 -13.23 -2.39
C ALA A 188 3.13 -11.81 -2.51
N VAL A 189 2.35 -10.95 -3.15
CA VAL A 189 2.62 -9.53 -3.29
C VAL A 189 1.40 -8.76 -2.78
N VAL A 190 1.63 -7.75 -1.96
CA VAL A 190 0.62 -6.80 -1.51
C VAL A 190 1.03 -5.41 -1.96
N THR A 191 0.20 -4.80 -2.76
CA THR A 191 0.41 -3.44 -3.27
C THR A 191 -0.83 -2.60 -3.04
N HIS A 192 -0.79 -1.30 -3.33
CA HIS A 192 -2.01 -0.50 -3.28
C HIS A 192 -2.73 -0.51 -4.63
N ILE A 193 -2.01 -0.67 -5.76
CA ILE A 193 -2.58 -0.78 -7.11
C ILE A 193 -2.08 -2.06 -7.80
N GLY A 194 -2.91 -2.64 -8.68
CA GLY A 194 -2.57 -3.86 -9.43
C GLY A 194 -1.84 -3.60 -10.75
N PRO A 195 -1.21 -4.65 -11.36
CA PRO A 195 -0.65 -4.60 -12.70
C PRO A 195 -1.68 -4.24 -13.78
N SER A 196 -1.21 -3.84 -14.97
CA SER A 196 -2.06 -3.37 -16.07
C SER A 196 -3.05 -4.41 -16.59
N MET A 197 -2.77 -5.69 -16.39
CA MET A 197 -3.67 -6.80 -16.76
C MET A 197 -4.86 -6.99 -15.82
N CYS A 198 -4.86 -6.34 -14.65
CA CYS A 198 -6.01 -6.36 -13.74
C CYS A 198 -7.09 -5.41 -14.22
N GLU A 199 -8.36 -5.72 -13.88
CA GLU A 199 -9.49 -4.90 -14.32
C GLU A 199 -9.38 -3.46 -13.79
N ASP A 200 -9.67 -2.51 -14.68
CA ASP A 200 -9.82 -1.10 -14.34
C ASP A 200 -11.32 -0.81 -14.13
N VAL A 201 -11.69 -0.53 -12.92
CA VAL A 201 -13.12 -0.41 -12.51
C VAL A 201 -13.66 1.02 -12.54
N MET A 202 -12.88 1.99 -13.04
CA MET A 202 -13.37 3.37 -13.13
C MET A 202 -14.45 3.51 -14.22
N PRO A 203 -15.65 4.01 -13.88
CA PRO A 203 -16.67 4.31 -14.88
C PRO A 203 -16.15 5.37 -15.87
N PRO A 204 -16.37 5.21 -17.17
CA PRO A 204 -15.91 6.15 -18.20
C PRO A 204 -16.31 7.63 -17.95
N THR A 205 -17.51 7.86 -17.43
CA THR A 205 -18.02 9.21 -17.13
C THR A 205 -17.27 9.95 -16.01
N TRP A 206 -16.66 9.23 -15.10
CA TRP A 206 -15.81 9.81 -14.06
C TRP A 206 -14.48 10.27 -14.64
N ILE A 207 -13.92 9.49 -15.53
CA ILE A 207 -12.63 9.79 -16.15
C ILE A 207 -12.70 11.08 -16.94
N ASP A 208 -13.75 11.32 -17.74
CA ASP A 208 -13.88 12.51 -18.58
C ASP A 208 -13.79 13.80 -17.74
N TYR A 209 -14.57 13.87 -16.65
CA TYR A 209 -14.55 15.04 -15.75
C TYR A 209 -13.17 15.22 -15.08
N LEU A 210 -12.56 14.14 -14.62
CA LEU A 210 -11.26 14.21 -13.94
C LEU A 210 -10.16 14.63 -14.92
N VAL A 211 -10.19 14.11 -16.14
CA VAL A 211 -9.21 14.44 -17.20
C VAL A 211 -9.34 15.88 -17.70
N GLU A 212 -10.55 16.42 -17.78
CA GLU A 212 -10.74 17.85 -18.09
C GLU A 212 -10.00 18.76 -17.12
N ASN A 213 -9.95 18.37 -15.85
CA ASN A 213 -9.33 19.17 -14.78
C ASN A 213 -7.86 18.76 -14.51
N ASP A 214 -7.47 17.53 -14.80
CA ASP A 214 -6.09 17.02 -14.70
C ASP A 214 -5.71 16.22 -15.96
N PRO A 215 -5.27 16.87 -17.04
CA PRO A 215 -4.93 16.21 -18.29
C PRO A 215 -3.78 15.20 -18.18
N THR A 216 -2.99 15.22 -17.10
CA THR A 216 -1.89 14.27 -16.89
C THR A 216 -2.34 12.99 -16.19
N LEU A 217 -3.51 12.99 -15.58
CA LEU A 217 -4.03 11.87 -14.79
C LEU A 217 -3.99 10.51 -15.53
N PRO A 218 -4.44 10.39 -16.79
CA PRO A 218 -4.43 9.11 -17.48
C PRO A 218 -3.02 8.55 -17.71
N ALA A 219 -2.03 9.44 -17.95
CA ALA A 219 -0.65 9.05 -18.15
C ALA A 219 -0.01 8.57 -16.83
N ASP A 220 -0.33 9.24 -15.74
CA ASP A 220 0.20 8.92 -14.42
C ASP A 220 -0.40 7.59 -13.89
N MET A 221 -1.72 7.40 -14.01
CA MET A 221 -2.37 6.13 -13.66
C MET A 221 -1.80 4.95 -14.48
N ARG A 222 -1.51 5.16 -15.76
CA ARG A 222 -0.87 4.15 -16.60
C ARG A 222 0.54 3.84 -16.09
N ARG A 223 1.32 4.85 -15.74
CA ARG A 223 2.69 4.69 -15.21
C ARG A 223 2.71 3.90 -13.91
N ASP A 224 1.74 4.12 -13.02
CA ASP A 224 1.63 3.35 -11.78
C ASP A 224 1.46 1.86 -12.09
N ARG A 225 0.59 1.52 -13.05
CA ARG A 225 0.36 0.13 -13.46
C ARG A 225 1.55 -0.47 -14.19
N GLU A 226 2.24 0.30 -15.05
CA GLU A 226 3.49 -0.10 -15.69
C GLU A 226 4.60 -0.37 -14.65
N THR A 227 4.60 0.36 -13.53
CA THR A 227 5.50 0.09 -12.39
C THR A 227 5.21 -1.29 -11.79
N MET A 228 3.95 -1.66 -11.63
CA MET A 228 3.58 -3.00 -11.15
C MET A 228 3.89 -4.09 -12.18
N ASP A 229 3.76 -3.79 -13.48
CA ASP A 229 4.18 -4.71 -14.55
C ASP A 229 5.69 -4.96 -14.52
N ALA A 230 6.50 -3.91 -14.30
CA ALA A 230 7.94 -4.03 -14.14
C ALA A 230 8.31 -4.88 -12.90
N LEU A 231 7.61 -4.68 -11.78
CA LEU A 231 7.76 -5.50 -10.57
C LEU A 231 7.45 -6.97 -10.84
N LEU A 232 6.33 -7.27 -11.52
CA LEU A 232 5.96 -8.62 -11.90
C LEU A 232 6.99 -9.27 -12.83
N ALA A 233 7.47 -8.52 -13.82
CA ALA A 233 8.49 -8.99 -14.75
C ALA A 233 9.80 -9.32 -14.01
N ARG A 234 10.21 -8.48 -13.05
CA ARG A 234 11.38 -8.73 -12.21
C ARG A 234 11.21 -9.97 -11.34
N LEU A 235 10.08 -10.13 -10.66
CA LEU A 235 9.79 -11.30 -9.81
C LEU A 235 9.84 -12.61 -10.62
N ARG A 236 9.31 -12.59 -11.86
CA ARG A 236 9.37 -13.74 -12.78
C ARG A 236 10.79 -14.03 -13.25
N ARG A 237 11.56 -13.00 -13.60
CA ARG A 237 12.98 -13.13 -14.01
C ARG A 237 13.81 -13.80 -12.91
N ASP A 238 13.55 -13.42 -11.65
CA ASP A 238 14.25 -13.94 -10.49
C ASP A 238 13.66 -15.28 -9.98
N CYS A 239 12.70 -15.85 -10.72
CA CYS A 239 12.07 -17.13 -10.44
C CYS A 239 11.35 -17.20 -9.08
N HIS A 240 10.80 -16.10 -8.59
CA HIS A 240 9.96 -16.11 -7.40
C HIS A 240 8.64 -16.85 -7.66
N PRO A 241 8.22 -17.79 -6.77
CA PRO A 241 7.00 -18.57 -6.95
C PRO A 241 5.74 -17.81 -6.50
N VAL A 242 5.51 -16.63 -7.08
CA VAL A 242 4.36 -15.78 -6.74
C VAL A 242 3.06 -16.49 -7.12
N ARG A 243 2.15 -16.65 -6.16
CA ARG A 243 0.83 -17.27 -6.32
C ARG A 243 -0.31 -16.30 -6.10
N HIS A 244 -0.08 -15.22 -5.32
CA HIS A 244 -1.11 -14.27 -4.95
C HIS A 244 -0.60 -12.84 -5.13
N TRP A 245 -1.47 -11.98 -5.65
CA TRP A 245 -1.27 -10.54 -5.71
C TRP A 245 -2.54 -9.85 -5.25
N LEU A 246 -2.46 -9.13 -4.12
CA LEU A 246 -3.62 -8.47 -3.53
C LEU A 246 -3.38 -6.96 -3.48
N TYR A 247 -4.44 -6.19 -3.73
CA TYR A 247 -4.36 -4.72 -3.76
C TYR A 247 -5.71 -4.08 -3.41
N GLY A 248 -5.74 -2.77 -3.12
CA GLY A 248 -6.91 -1.96 -2.76
C GLY A 248 -7.23 -0.89 -3.79
N HIS A 249 -7.31 0.38 -3.34
CA HIS A 249 -7.41 1.62 -4.09
C HIS A 249 -8.77 1.92 -4.73
N TYR A 250 -9.38 0.99 -5.44
CA TYR A 250 -10.62 1.25 -6.21
C TYR A 250 -11.90 1.00 -5.42
N HIS A 251 -11.83 0.63 -4.15
CA HIS A 251 -12.96 0.34 -3.25
C HIS A 251 -13.96 -0.67 -3.83
N HIS A 252 -13.49 -1.55 -4.70
CA HIS A 252 -14.29 -2.57 -5.36
C HIS A 252 -13.67 -3.96 -5.16
N SER A 253 -14.50 -4.99 -5.12
CA SER A 253 -14.03 -6.38 -5.02
C SER A 253 -13.98 -7.01 -6.41
N TRP A 254 -12.81 -7.51 -6.78
CA TRP A 254 -12.60 -8.26 -8.01
C TRP A 254 -11.54 -9.33 -7.78
N GLN A 255 -11.66 -10.45 -8.49
CA GLN A 255 -10.64 -11.49 -8.48
C GLN A 255 -10.56 -12.22 -9.81
N SER A 256 -9.35 -12.62 -10.18
CA SER A 256 -9.11 -13.46 -11.37
C SER A 256 -7.82 -14.25 -11.18
N ASP A 257 -7.74 -15.42 -11.81
CA ASP A 257 -6.46 -16.13 -12.00
C ASP A 257 -5.93 -15.81 -13.40
N ILE A 258 -4.73 -15.26 -13.45
CA ILE A 258 -4.08 -14.89 -14.70
C ILE A 258 -2.68 -15.49 -14.69
N ASN A 259 -2.43 -16.44 -15.58
CA ASN A 259 -1.15 -17.14 -15.73
C ASN A 259 -0.64 -17.79 -14.42
N GLY A 260 -1.56 -18.37 -13.63
CA GLY A 260 -1.26 -19.08 -12.39
C GLY A 260 -0.99 -18.18 -11.19
N ILE A 261 -1.32 -16.91 -11.29
CA ILE A 261 -1.32 -15.96 -10.15
C ILE A 261 -2.76 -15.53 -9.89
N GLY A 262 -3.23 -15.72 -8.66
CA GLY A 262 -4.52 -15.24 -8.19
C GLY A 262 -4.43 -13.75 -7.84
N TYR A 263 -4.98 -12.90 -8.71
CA TYR A 263 -5.11 -11.46 -8.44
C TYR A 263 -6.40 -11.17 -7.69
N THR A 264 -6.31 -10.33 -6.67
CA THR A 264 -7.48 -9.93 -5.86
C THR A 264 -7.43 -8.45 -5.55
N MET A 265 -8.41 -7.72 -6.01
CA MET A 265 -8.71 -6.36 -5.58
C MET A 265 -9.69 -6.42 -4.41
N LEU A 266 -9.38 -5.71 -3.35
CA LEU A 266 -10.15 -5.68 -2.12
C LEU A 266 -10.84 -4.31 -1.98
N ARG A 267 -12.14 -4.34 -1.73
CA ARG A 267 -12.86 -3.12 -1.35
C ARG A 267 -12.49 -2.70 0.08
N GLU A 268 -12.93 -1.51 0.43
CA GLU A 268 -12.75 -0.94 1.77
C GLU A 268 -13.13 -1.95 2.87
N MET A 269 -12.24 -2.18 3.82
CA MET A 269 -12.41 -3.08 4.98
C MET A 269 -12.70 -4.55 4.64
N GLU A 270 -12.55 -4.95 3.40
CA GLU A 270 -12.64 -6.37 3.01
C GLU A 270 -11.35 -7.10 3.40
N MET A 271 -11.50 -8.28 3.98
CA MET A 271 -10.37 -9.12 4.38
C MET A 271 -10.37 -10.44 3.62
N LYS A 272 -9.21 -10.86 3.15
CA LYS A 272 -8.99 -12.14 2.49
C LYS A 272 -7.79 -12.86 3.08
N GLU A 273 -8.01 -14.07 3.54
CA GLU A 273 -6.93 -14.95 4.03
C GLU A 273 -6.11 -15.49 2.84
N LEU A 274 -4.79 -15.46 2.97
CA LEU A 274 -3.87 -16.14 2.05
C LEU A 274 -3.79 -17.63 2.41
N ARG A 275 -4.12 -18.47 1.45
CA ARG A 275 -4.10 -19.95 1.60
C ARG A 275 -3.13 -20.61 0.65
#